data_8f1ceba4f10f8f985c3c32fa3be302de
#
_entry.id   8f1ceba4f10f8f985c3c32fa3be302de
#
_cell.length_a   1.000
_cell.length_b   1.000
_cell.length_c   1.000
_cell.angle_alpha   90.00
_cell.angle_beta   90.00
_cell.angle_gamma   90.00
#
_symmetry.space_group_name_H-M   'P 1'
#
loop_
_entity.id
_entity.type
_entity.pdbx_description
1 polymer ?
#
loop_
_entity_poly.entity_id
_entity_poly.type
_entity_poly.pdbx_seq_one_letter_code
_entity_poly.pdbx_strand_id
1 'polypeptide(L)'
;MWTTTLALVLLGAPAGQEQTGASTATTDDDLRNAFVDLEDEYDEAKQEWYGLLSAAYQKAQETKTAFTEPDPIEPEWYPRFADLAMEGSVDAEVWCIVQHRYSGLEGDEAHADKKERYELVLSEKRPDSMLQSVTYALMSDASASFDGKTYTPSSREAEAFAFLDAVDALAQSDDLRALTLYARGSALIPYMTPDDKKARGLAYYEKAASAYPKTEMGQRCAGYVFAGKNLKIGQKAPDIVGKDHDGNDLKLSDFAGKVAVIDFWGFW
;
A
#
# COMPACT_ATOMS: atom_id res chain seq x y z
N MET A 1 -11.62 -32.17 21.72
CA MET A 1 -12.33 -31.61 22.90
C MET A 1 -11.32 -31.21 23.93
N TRP A 2 -10.90 -29.95 23.88
CA TRP A 2 -10.23 -29.29 25.03
C TRP A 2 -10.70 -27.85 24.99
N THR A 3 -11.63 -27.54 25.87
CA THR A 3 -12.12 -26.20 26.17
C THR A 3 -11.19 -25.61 27.20
N THR A 4 -10.42 -24.59 26.80
CA THR A 4 -9.62 -23.81 27.75
C THR A 4 -10.47 -22.64 28.24
N THR A 5 -11.01 -22.79 29.43
CA THR A 5 -11.74 -21.74 30.14
C THR A 5 -10.72 -20.81 30.77
N LEU A 6 -10.66 -19.56 30.32
CA LEU A 6 -9.88 -18.50 30.97
C LEU A 6 -10.62 -18.07 32.25
N ALA A 7 -10.08 -18.42 33.41
CA ALA A 7 -10.62 -18.01 34.70
C ALA A 7 -10.06 -16.62 35.07
N LEU A 8 -10.90 -15.60 35.03
CA LEU A 8 -10.62 -14.26 35.55
C LEU A 8 -10.61 -14.35 37.09
N VAL A 9 -9.44 -14.21 37.70
CA VAL A 9 -9.31 -14.11 39.18
C VAL A 9 -9.54 -12.66 39.59
N LEU A 10 -10.75 -12.38 40.05
CA LEU A 10 -11.07 -11.13 40.75
C LEU A 10 -10.52 -11.21 42.19
N LEU A 11 -9.39 -10.57 42.45
CA LEU A 11 -8.94 -10.27 43.82
C LEU A 11 -9.77 -9.12 44.37
N GLY A 12 -10.57 -9.42 45.41
CA GLY A 12 -11.42 -8.46 46.10
C GLY A 12 -10.62 -7.35 46.78
N ALA A 13 -10.93 -6.11 46.47
CA ALA A 13 -10.54 -4.92 47.21
C ALA A 13 -11.61 -4.61 48.26
N PRO A 14 -11.22 -4.02 49.44
CA PRO A 14 -12.15 -3.75 50.52
C PRO A 14 -13.12 -2.62 50.18
N ALA A 15 -14.36 -2.80 50.61
CA ALA A 15 -15.45 -1.83 50.49
C ALA A 15 -15.11 -0.52 51.21
N GLY A 16 -15.25 0.60 50.51
CA GLY A 16 -15.28 1.91 51.16
C GLY A 16 -14.63 3.02 50.36
N GLN A 17 -15.32 3.51 49.33
CA GLN A 17 -15.51 4.92 48.98
C GLN A 17 -16.30 5.00 47.69
N GLU A 18 -17.50 5.54 47.78
CA GLU A 18 -18.24 6.01 46.58
C GLU A 18 -17.44 7.15 45.95
N GLN A 19 -16.68 6.82 44.92
CA GLN A 19 -16.28 7.80 43.93
C GLN A 19 -17.32 7.74 42.80
N THR A 20 -18.23 8.69 42.82
CA THR A 20 -19.03 9.07 41.66
C THR A 20 -18.11 9.71 40.62
N GLY A 21 -17.31 8.90 39.97
CA GLY A 21 -16.61 9.24 38.74
C GLY A 21 -17.37 8.56 37.62
N ALA A 22 -18.20 9.31 36.89
CA ALA A 22 -18.65 8.85 35.60
C ALA A 22 -17.39 8.62 34.76
N SER A 23 -17.07 7.35 34.50
CA SER A 23 -16.15 6.99 33.41
C SER A 23 -16.87 7.44 32.14
N THR A 24 -16.51 8.60 31.63
CA THR A 24 -16.91 9.00 30.28
C THR A 24 -16.26 7.98 29.37
N ALA A 25 -17.06 7.11 28.76
CA ALA A 25 -16.58 6.23 27.70
C ALA A 25 -15.93 7.13 26.64
N THR A 26 -14.70 6.79 26.24
CA THR A 26 -14.00 7.48 25.15
C THR A 26 -14.90 7.44 23.92
N THR A 27 -15.19 8.59 23.34
CA THR A 27 -16.04 8.66 22.15
C THR A 27 -15.23 8.43 20.87
N ASP A 28 -15.89 8.10 19.76
CA ASP A 28 -15.23 7.98 18.46
C ASP A 28 -14.52 9.29 18.07
N ASP A 29 -15.09 10.45 18.44
CA ASP A 29 -14.48 11.76 18.21
C ASP A 29 -13.21 11.95 19.05
N ASP A 30 -13.20 11.48 20.32
CA ASP A 30 -12.01 11.56 21.18
C ASP A 30 -10.89 10.68 20.62
N LEU A 31 -11.19 9.46 20.16
CA LEU A 31 -10.22 8.55 19.54
C LEU A 31 -9.67 9.11 18.23
N ARG A 32 -10.52 9.76 17.44
CA ARG A 32 -10.11 10.40 16.21
C ARG A 32 -9.18 11.60 16.46
N ASN A 33 -9.49 12.42 17.45
CA ASN A 33 -8.63 13.53 17.84
C ASN A 33 -7.28 13.03 18.36
N ALA A 34 -7.28 12.01 19.22
CA ALA A 34 -6.07 11.38 19.72
C ALA A 34 -5.20 10.79 18.58
N PHE A 35 -5.83 10.22 17.55
CA PHE A 35 -5.11 9.74 16.37
C PHE A 35 -4.47 10.89 15.60
N VAL A 36 -5.21 11.98 15.34
CA VAL A 36 -4.68 13.15 14.61
C VAL A 36 -3.50 13.77 15.37
N ASP A 37 -3.63 13.95 16.69
CA ASP A 37 -2.53 14.49 17.51
C ASP A 37 -1.29 13.59 17.45
N LEU A 38 -1.47 12.27 17.49
CA LEU A 38 -0.37 11.31 17.39
C LEU A 38 0.26 11.26 15.97
N GLU A 39 -0.56 11.38 14.93
CA GLU A 39 -0.11 11.43 13.54
C GLU A 39 0.69 12.70 13.27
N ASP A 40 0.26 13.86 13.77
CA ASP A 40 0.99 15.13 13.68
C ASP A 40 2.37 15.03 14.34
N GLU A 41 2.46 14.45 15.56
CA GLU A 41 3.74 14.22 16.22
C GLU A 41 4.65 13.27 15.42
N TYR A 42 4.08 12.21 14.84
CA TYR A 42 4.82 11.27 14.00
C TYR A 42 5.33 11.94 12.73
N ASP A 43 4.51 12.76 12.08
CA ASP A 43 4.88 13.48 10.86
C ASP A 43 6.01 14.48 11.12
N GLU A 44 6.01 15.20 12.24
CA GLU A 44 7.14 16.04 12.66
C GLU A 44 8.43 15.23 12.81
N ALA A 45 8.40 14.11 13.53
CA ALA A 45 9.55 13.22 13.69
C ALA A 45 10.01 12.65 12.34
N LYS A 46 9.09 12.36 11.43
CA LYS A 46 9.39 11.88 10.08
C LYS A 46 10.08 12.94 9.23
N GLN A 47 9.71 14.20 9.34
CA GLN A 47 10.39 15.31 8.66
C GLN A 47 11.83 15.48 9.17
N GLU A 48 12.05 15.35 10.48
CA GLU A 48 13.40 15.35 11.05
C GLU A 48 14.26 14.19 10.52
N TRP A 49 13.67 13.00 10.44
CA TRP A 49 14.34 11.83 9.88
C TRP A 49 14.71 12.02 8.41
N TYR A 50 13.84 12.63 7.57
CA TYR A 50 14.19 12.98 6.19
C TYR A 50 15.34 14.00 6.11
N GLY A 51 15.44 14.90 7.07
CA GLY A 51 16.58 15.81 7.21
C GLY A 51 17.90 15.03 7.44
N LEU A 52 17.89 14.06 8.35
CA LEU A 52 19.03 13.18 8.61
C LEU A 52 19.40 12.33 7.39
N LEU A 53 18.40 11.76 6.71
CA LEU A 53 18.58 10.98 5.47
C LEU A 53 19.28 11.80 4.38
N SER A 54 18.80 13.03 4.16
CA SER A 54 19.38 13.97 3.19
C SER A 54 20.82 14.33 3.53
N ALA A 55 21.10 14.62 4.80
CA ALA A 55 22.45 14.94 5.27
C ALA A 55 23.41 13.76 5.15
N ALA A 56 22.96 12.55 5.46
CA ALA A 56 23.73 11.32 5.29
C ALA A 56 24.09 11.05 3.82
N TYR A 57 23.12 11.27 2.91
CA TYR A 57 23.33 11.13 1.48
C TYR A 57 24.35 12.15 0.93
N GLN A 58 24.21 13.43 1.29
CA GLN A 58 25.16 14.49 0.91
C GLN A 58 26.58 14.17 1.40
N LYS A 59 26.71 13.79 2.68
CA LYS A 59 28.00 13.41 3.26
C LYS A 59 28.65 12.24 2.51
N ALA A 60 27.88 11.21 2.16
CA ALA A 60 28.39 10.07 1.41
C ALA A 60 28.91 10.50 0.03
N GLN A 61 28.23 11.43 -0.65
CA GLN A 61 28.66 11.99 -1.92
C GLN A 61 29.96 12.82 -1.80
N GLU A 62 30.04 13.70 -0.81
CA GLU A 62 31.22 14.55 -0.58
C GLU A 62 32.45 13.72 -0.22
N THR A 63 32.28 12.72 0.64
CA THR A 63 33.37 11.88 1.12
C THR A 63 33.68 10.68 0.21
N LYS A 64 32.85 10.46 -0.82
CA LYS A 64 32.90 9.28 -1.73
C LYS A 64 32.89 7.95 -0.97
N THR A 65 32.17 7.90 0.13
CA THR A 65 31.94 6.69 0.93
C THR A 65 30.59 6.04 0.59
N ALA A 66 30.38 4.80 1.04
CA ALA A 66 29.08 4.17 0.94
C ALA A 66 28.05 4.96 1.74
N PHE A 67 26.84 5.10 1.17
CA PHE A 67 25.70 5.68 1.88
C PHE A 67 25.22 4.72 2.97
N THR A 68 24.96 5.26 4.16
CA THR A 68 24.34 4.53 5.26
C THR A 68 23.05 5.25 5.61
N GLU A 69 21.93 4.56 5.45
CA GLU A 69 20.61 5.06 5.80
C GLU A 69 20.47 5.15 7.33
N PRO A 70 19.89 6.22 7.88
CA PRO A 70 19.52 6.29 9.29
C PRO A 70 18.50 5.20 9.65
N ASP A 71 18.51 4.76 10.89
CA ASP A 71 17.52 3.79 11.38
C ASP A 71 16.10 4.35 11.22
N PRO A 72 15.12 3.51 10.84
CA PRO A 72 13.73 3.93 10.71
C PRO A 72 13.15 4.32 12.07
N ILE A 73 12.26 5.31 12.10
CA ILE A 73 11.60 5.74 13.35
C ILE A 73 10.37 4.90 13.70
N GLU A 74 9.79 4.22 12.75
CA GLU A 74 8.56 3.45 12.92
C GLU A 74 8.59 2.44 14.07
N PRO A 75 9.71 1.74 14.41
CA PRO A 75 9.76 0.83 15.56
C PRO A 75 9.47 1.50 16.90
N GLU A 76 9.79 2.80 17.05
CA GLU A 76 9.51 3.57 18.27
C GLU A 76 8.05 4.05 18.30
N TRP A 77 7.44 4.27 17.15
CA TRP A 77 6.09 4.81 17.00
C TRP A 77 5.02 3.72 16.96
N TYR A 78 5.36 2.54 16.45
CA TYR A 78 4.38 1.44 16.28
C TYR A 78 3.64 1.11 17.59
N PRO A 79 4.28 0.97 18.76
CA PRO A 79 3.58 0.70 20.01
C PRO A 79 2.55 1.77 20.39
N ARG A 80 2.84 3.05 20.15
CA ARG A 80 1.93 4.16 20.48
C ARG A 80 0.65 4.10 19.65
N PHE A 81 0.76 3.81 18.34
CA PHE A 81 -0.41 3.59 17.50
C PHE A 81 -1.15 2.30 17.83
N ALA A 82 -0.43 1.23 18.18
CA ALA A 82 -1.04 -0.03 18.60
C ALA A 82 -1.83 0.11 19.90
N ASP A 83 -1.34 0.88 20.88
CA ASP A 83 -2.08 1.20 22.11
C ASP A 83 -3.39 1.93 21.79
N LEU A 84 -3.33 2.93 20.92
CA LEU A 84 -4.52 3.68 20.49
C LEU A 84 -5.51 2.81 19.68
N ALA A 85 -5.00 1.87 18.90
CA ALA A 85 -5.83 0.87 18.20
C ALA A 85 -6.55 -0.06 19.20
N MET A 86 -5.86 -0.50 20.27
CA MET A 86 -6.46 -1.29 21.36
C MET A 86 -7.55 -0.52 22.13
N GLU A 87 -7.47 0.81 22.17
CA GLU A 87 -8.53 1.66 22.73
C GLU A 87 -9.74 1.79 21.81
N GLY A 88 -9.65 1.30 20.56
CA GLY A 88 -10.74 1.23 19.58
C GLY A 88 -10.60 2.22 18.40
N SER A 89 -9.47 2.89 18.25
CA SER A 89 -9.24 3.76 17.09
C SER A 89 -9.02 2.96 15.81
N VAL A 90 -9.98 3.04 14.90
CA VAL A 90 -9.88 2.36 13.59
C VAL A 90 -8.84 3.03 12.67
N ASP A 91 -8.63 4.34 12.80
CA ASP A 91 -7.57 5.06 12.07
C ASP A 91 -6.20 4.52 12.49
N ALA A 92 -5.97 4.29 13.77
CA ALA A 92 -4.76 3.68 14.30
C ALA A 92 -4.61 2.22 13.86
N GLU A 93 -5.70 1.44 13.77
CA GLU A 93 -5.66 0.09 13.20
C GLU A 93 -5.18 0.09 11.74
N VAL A 94 -5.69 1.00 10.92
CA VAL A 94 -5.23 1.13 9.53
C VAL A 94 -3.77 1.54 9.46
N TRP A 95 -3.32 2.45 10.32
CA TRP A 95 -1.91 2.81 10.42
C TRP A 95 -1.04 1.58 10.79
N CYS A 96 -1.45 0.79 11.78
CA CYS A 96 -0.78 -0.45 12.18
C CYS A 96 -0.74 -1.48 11.04
N ILE A 97 -1.80 -1.60 10.25
CA ILE A 97 -1.82 -2.47 9.05
C ILE A 97 -0.74 -2.04 8.05
N VAL A 98 -0.66 -0.74 7.74
CA VAL A 98 0.30 -0.19 6.78
C VAL A 98 1.74 -0.32 7.27
N GLN A 99 1.97 -0.09 8.55
CA GLN A 99 3.30 -0.14 9.18
C GLN A 99 3.61 -1.48 9.86
N HIS A 100 2.84 -2.52 9.57
CA HIS A 100 2.89 -3.81 10.28
C HIS A 100 4.27 -4.46 10.35
N ARG A 101 5.15 -4.21 9.36
CA ARG A 101 6.54 -4.70 9.36
C ARG A 101 7.36 -4.24 10.59
N TYR A 102 6.88 -3.22 11.30
CA TYR A 102 7.52 -2.66 12.50
C TYR A 102 6.84 -3.09 13.81
N SER A 103 5.90 -4.04 13.75
CA SER A 103 5.19 -4.58 14.93
C SER A 103 6.11 -5.33 15.90
N GLY A 104 7.28 -5.75 15.43
CA GLY A 104 8.16 -6.65 16.19
C GLY A 104 7.75 -8.11 16.14
N LEU A 105 6.62 -8.43 15.50
CA LEU A 105 6.13 -9.80 15.31
C LEU A 105 6.76 -10.43 14.06
N GLU A 106 6.91 -11.76 14.04
CA GLU A 106 7.51 -12.48 12.93
C GLU A 106 6.68 -13.74 12.56
N GLY A 107 6.87 -14.22 11.36
CA GLY A 107 6.33 -15.50 10.87
C GLY A 107 4.80 -15.59 10.97
N ASP A 108 4.31 -16.69 11.54
CA ASP A 108 2.87 -16.97 11.64
C ASP A 108 2.16 -16.04 12.64
N GLU A 109 2.86 -15.53 13.66
CA GLU A 109 2.31 -14.59 14.63
C GLU A 109 2.03 -13.24 13.98
N ALA A 110 3.00 -12.70 13.22
CA ALA A 110 2.82 -11.47 12.46
C ALA A 110 1.68 -11.60 11.43
N HIS A 111 1.56 -12.79 10.82
CA HIS A 111 0.49 -13.04 9.87
C HIS A 111 -0.88 -13.06 10.55
N ALA A 112 -1.01 -13.73 11.69
CA ALA A 112 -2.26 -13.84 12.43
C ALA A 112 -2.73 -12.48 12.94
N ASP A 113 -1.83 -11.66 13.52
CA ASP A 113 -2.13 -10.31 13.99
C ASP A 113 -2.61 -9.41 12.84
N LYS A 114 -1.88 -9.38 11.73
CA LYS A 114 -2.26 -8.54 10.59
C LYS A 114 -3.61 -8.96 9.98
N LYS A 115 -3.88 -10.25 9.95
CA LYS A 115 -5.15 -10.78 9.49
C LYS A 115 -6.31 -10.35 10.39
N GLU A 116 -6.16 -10.43 11.71
CA GLU A 116 -7.17 -9.97 12.67
C GLU A 116 -7.48 -8.48 12.49
N ARG A 117 -6.46 -7.66 12.26
CA ARG A 117 -6.63 -6.22 11.95
C ARG A 117 -7.41 -5.99 10.66
N TYR A 118 -7.14 -6.75 9.59
CA TYR A 118 -7.94 -6.68 8.37
C TYR A 118 -9.40 -7.07 8.62
N GLU A 119 -9.65 -8.16 9.35
CA GLU A 119 -11.00 -8.61 9.70
C GLU A 119 -11.76 -7.53 10.49
N LEU A 120 -11.09 -6.87 11.45
CA LEU A 120 -11.66 -5.80 12.25
C LEU A 120 -12.01 -4.58 11.39
N VAL A 121 -11.09 -4.07 10.59
CA VAL A 121 -11.32 -2.87 9.77
C VAL A 121 -12.42 -3.13 8.73
N LEU A 122 -12.45 -4.32 8.13
CA LEU A 122 -13.40 -4.68 7.08
C LEU A 122 -14.73 -5.24 7.60
N SER A 123 -14.93 -5.34 8.92
CA SER A 123 -16.17 -5.81 9.53
C SER A 123 -17.35 -4.85 9.33
N GLU A 124 -17.05 -3.57 9.10
CA GLU A 124 -18.02 -2.50 8.97
C GLU A 124 -17.75 -1.58 7.78
N LYS A 125 -18.72 -0.73 7.46
CA LYS A 125 -18.57 0.29 6.43
C LYS A 125 -17.55 1.35 6.87
N ARG A 126 -16.55 1.62 6.01
CA ARG A 126 -15.50 2.61 6.24
C ARG A 126 -15.44 3.62 5.11
N PRO A 127 -14.86 4.82 5.31
CA PRO A 127 -14.57 5.75 4.23
C PRO A 127 -13.63 5.14 3.18
N ASP A 128 -13.80 5.50 1.91
CA ASP A 128 -12.95 4.99 0.81
C ASP A 128 -11.47 5.37 0.99
N SER A 129 -11.16 6.50 1.63
CA SER A 129 -9.78 6.90 1.95
C SER A 129 -9.06 5.89 2.85
N MET A 130 -9.76 5.38 3.86
CA MET A 130 -9.25 4.34 4.76
C MET A 130 -9.09 3.00 4.04
N LEU A 131 -10.10 2.60 3.27
CA LEU A 131 -10.07 1.37 2.47
C LEU A 131 -9.02 1.40 1.36
N GLN A 132 -8.65 2.59 0.87
CA GLN A 132 -7.52 2.78 -0.06
C GLN A 132 -6.19 2.35 0.57
N SER A 133 -5.90 2.77 1.80
CA SER A 133 -4.69 2.38 2.53
C SER A 133 -4.64 0.87 2.77
N VAL A 134 -5.76 0.28 3.16
CA VAL A 134 -5.91 -1.18 3.31
C VAL A 134 -5.66 -1.89 1.98
N THR A 135 -6.15 -1.35 0.86
CA THR A 135 -5.95 -1.93 -0.48
C THR A 135 -4.47 -1.99 -0.86
N TYR A 136 -3.69 -0.94 -0.58
CA TYR A 136 -2.25 -0.95 -0.84
C TYR A 136 -1.50 -1.94 0.06
N ALA A 137 -1.89 -2.08 1.32
CA ALA A 137 -1.31 -3.08 2.21
C ALA A 137 -1.59 -4.51 1.72
N LEU A 138 -2.83 -4.80 1.31
CA LEU A 138 -3.23 -6.08 0.71
C LEU A 138 -2.51 -6.38 -0.61
N MET A 139 -2.31 -5.35 -1.46
CA MET A 139 -1.51 -5.46 -2.67
C MET A 139 -0.08 -5.92 -2.34
N SER A 140 0.53 -5.34 -1.31
CA SER A 140 1.87 -5.72 -0.84
C SER A 140 1.91 -7.18 -0.36
N ASP A 141 0.93 -7.60 0.44
CA ASP A 141 0.86 -8.96 0.98
C ASP A 141 0.64 -10.02 -0.13
N ALA A 142 -0.14 -9.67 -1.16
CA ALA A 142 -0.38 -10.52 -2.32
C ALA A 142 0.77 -10.55 -3.32
N SER A 143 1.76 -9.66 -3.19
CA SER A 143 2.76 -9.45 -4.23
C SER A 143 3.65 -10.66 -4.44
N ALA A 144 3.68 -11.15 -5.68
CA ALA A 144 4.66 -12.09 -6.16
C ALA A 144 6.06 -11.44 -6.20
N SER A 145 7.10 -12.24 -6.21
CA SER A 145 8.48 -11.79 -6.38
C SER A 145 9.12 -12.38 -7.64
N PHE A 146 10.11 -11.67 -8.17
CA PHE A 146 10.94 -12.16 -9.26
C PHE A 146 12.39 -11.75 -9.03
N ASP A 147 13.28 -12.73 -8.89
CA ASP A 147 14.70 -12.52 -8.58
C ASP A 147 15.60 -12.41 -9.82
N GLY A 148 15.01 -12.24 -10.99
CA GLY A 148 15.71 -12.26 -12.29
C GLY A 148 15.79 -13.63 -12.94
N LYS A 149 15.35 -14.69 -12.25
CA LYS A 149 15.33 -16.09 -12.73
C LYS A 149 14.02 -16.77 -12.42
N THR A 150 13.54 -16.64 -11.20
CA THR A 150 12.39 -17.37 -10.66
C THR A 150 11.26 -16.41 -10.30
N TYR A 151 10.06 -16.68 -10.83
CA TYR A 151 8.83 -16.05 -10.40
C TYR A 151 8.24 -16.84 -9.26
N THR A 152 8.05 -16.19 -8.11
CA THR A 152 7.50 -16.82 -6.90
C THR A 152 6.20 -16.11 -6.52
N PRO A 153 5.03 -16.77 -6.65
CA PRO A 153 3.77 -16.25 -6.13
C PRO A 153 3.82 -16.02 -4.61
N SER A 154 3.11 -15.04 -4.11
CA SER A 154 2.93 -14.89 -2.66
C SER A 154 2.13 -16.05 -2.09
N SER A 155 2.57 -16.61 -0.96
CA SER A 155 1.78 -17.61 -0.20
C SER A 155 0.48 -17.02 0.36
N ARG A 156 0.38 -15.69 0.44
CA ARG A 156 -0.79 -14.95 0.95
C ARG A 156 -1.71 -14.44 -0.16
N GLU A 157 -1.42 -14.73 -1.44
CA GLU A 157 -2.20 -14.21 -2.57
C GLU A 157 -3.69 -14.46 -2.43
N ALA A 158 -4.08 -15.70 -2.15
CA ALA A 158 -5.49 -16.09 -2.10
C ALA A 158 -6.24 -15.39 -0.94
N GLU A 159 -5.62 -15.28 0.23
CA GLU A 159 -6.20 -14.61 1.39
C GLU A 159 -6.32 -13.09 1.15
N ALA A 160 -5.25 -12.45 0.68
CA ALA A 160 -5.27 -11.04 0.37
C ALA A 160 -6.31 -10.70 -0.72
N PHE A 161 -6.50 -11.59 -1.70
CA PHE A 161 -7.52 -11.41 -2.73
C PHE A 161 -8.94 -11.55 -2.16
N ALA A 162 -9.17 -12.42 -1.18
CA ALA A 162 -10.45 -12.51 -0.47
C ALA A 162 -10.74 -11.21 0.32
N PHE A 163 -9.73 -10.63 0.98
CA PHE A 163 -9.88 -9.32 1.62
C PHE A 163 -10.10 -8.19 0.59
N LEU A 164 -9.46 -8.22 -0.58
CA LEU A 164 -9.75 -7.27 -1.65
C LEU A 164 -11.18 -7.41 -2.19
N ASP A 165 -11.79 -8.60 -2.13
CA ASP A 165 -13.21 -8.78 -2.45
C ASP A 165 -14.10 -8.10 -1.39
N ALA A 166 -13.71 -8.17 -0.10
CA ALA A 166 -14.42 -7.46 0.96
C ALA A 166 -14.29 -5.92 0.80
N VAL A 167 -13.10 -5.41 0.46
CA VAL A 167 -12.91 -3.99 0.15
C VAL A 167 -13.81 -3.56 -1.02
N ASP A 168 -13.85 -4.33 -2.11
CA ASP A 168 -14.68 -4.03 -3.29
C ASP A 168 -16.18 -3.99 -2.92
N ALA A 169 -16.63 -4.89 -2.05
CA ALA A 169 -18.01 -4.91 -1.56
C ALA A 169 -18.36 -3.69 -0.68
N LEU A 170 -17.41 -3.16 0.07
CA LEU A 170 -17.57 -1.97 0.92
C LEU A 170 -17.38 -0.66 0.15
N ALA A 171 -16.71 -0.68 -1.01
CA ALA A 171 -16.34 0.49 -1.79
C ALA A 171 -17.57 1.34 -2.18
N GLN A 172 -17.44 2.65 -1.95
CA GLN A 172 -18.50 3.62 -2.25
C GLN A 172 -18.29 4.31 -3.60
N SER A 173 -17.06 4.31 -4.13
CA SER A 173 -16.68 4.93 -5.39
C SER A 173 -16.18 3.93 -6.42
N ASP A 174 -16.26 4.32 -7.69
CA ASP A 174 -15.63 3.59 -8.79
C ASP A 174 -14.11 3.67 -8.74
N ASP A 175 -13.54 4.73 -8.14
CA ASP A 175 -12.09 4.88 -7.96
C ASP A 175 -11.53 3.78 -7.06
N LEU A 176 -12.17 3.50 -5.92
CA LEU A 176 -11.74 2.41 -5.05
C LEU A 176 -11.92 1.03 -5.71
N ARG A 177 -13.03 0.81 -6.44
CA ARG A 177 -13.25 -0.45 -7.19
C ARG A 177 -12.19 -0.65 -8.26
N ALA A 178 -11.84 0.40 -8.98
CA ALA A 178 -10.74 0.36 -9.97
C ALA A 178 -9.40 0.06 -9.28
N LEU A 179 -9.16 0.64 -8.10
CA LEU A 179 -7.95 0.40 -7.31
C LEU A 179 -7.84 -1.05 -6.85
N THR A 180 -8.93 -1.71 -6.42
CA THR A 180 -8.88 -3.14 -6.03
C THR A 180 -8.48 -4.04 -7.20
N LEU A 181 -8.92 -3.72 -8.41
CA LEU A 181 -8.52 -4.44 -9.62
C LEU A 181 -7.06 -4.14 -9.99
N TYR A 182 -6.65 -2.88 -9.92
CA TYR A 182 -5.25 -2.49 -10.09
C TYR A 182 -4.33 -3.23 -9.11
N ALA A 183 -4.71 -3.28 -7.82
CA ALA A 183 -3.95 -3.96 -6.78
C ALA A 183 -3.72 -5.44 -7.09
N ARG A 184 -4.76 -6.16 -7.56
CA ARG A 184 -4.62 -7.56 -7.99
C ARG A 184 -3.68 -7.71 -9.17
N GLY A 185 -3.81 -6.83 -10.16
CA GLY A 185 -2.93 -6.83 -11.34
C GLY A 185 -1.48 -6.59 -10.97
N SER A 186 -1.22 -5.59 -10.14
CA SER A 186 0.12 -5.21 -9.67
C SER A 186 0.77 -6.29 -8.80
N ALA A 187 0.02 -6.91 -7.91
CA ALA A 187 0.51 -8.00 -7.08
C ALA A 187 1.02 -9.20 -7.89
N LEU A 188 0.41 -9.45 -9.04
CA LEU A 188 0.78 -10.55 -9.93
C LEU A 188 1.87 -10.21 -10.94
N ILE A 189 2.17 -8.91 -11.16
CA ILE A 189 3.16 -8.47 -12.14
C ILE A 189 4.21 -7.59 -11.45
N PRO A 190 5.12 -8.18 -10.63
CA PRO A 190 6.26 -7.45 -10.11
C PRO A 190 7.19 -6.99 -11.24
N TYR A 191 8.11 -6.09 -10.91
CA TYR A 191 9.08 -5.56 -11.87
C TYR A 191 9.83 -6.68 -12.59
N MET A 192 9.96 -6.57 -13.91
CA MET A 192 10.61 -7.55 -14.81
C MET A 192 9.93 -8.94 -14.89
N THR A 193 8.67 -9.08 -14.49
CA THR A 193 7.93 -10.33 -14.65
C THR A 193 8.02 -10.86 -16.09
N PRO A 194 8.35 -12.16 -16.29
CA PRO A 194 8.34 -12.77 -17.62
C PRO A 194 6.97 -12.70 -18.29
N ASP A 195 6.93 -12.59 -19.62
CA ASP A 195 5.70 -12.36 -20.36
C ASP A 195 4.66 -13.50 -20.20
N ASP A 196 5.12 -14.74 -20.07
CA ASP A 196 4.27 -15.91 -19.82
C ASP A 196 3.58 -15.89 -18.44
N LYS A 197 4.08 -15.11 -17.51
CA LYS A 197 3.52 -14.93 -16.15
C LYS A 197 2.59 -13.72 -16.02
N LYS A 198 2.57 -12.82 -17.01
CA LYS A 198 1.78 -11.58 -16.94
C LYS A 198 0.28 -11.76 -17.20
N ALA A 199 -0.14 -12.84 -17.81
CA ALA A 199 -1.52 -12.98 -18.33
C ALA A 199 -2.60 -12.77 -17.26
N ARG A 200 -2.43 -13.34 -16.07
CA ARG A 200 -3.40 -13.18 -14.96
C ARG A 200 -3.54 -11.73 -14.51
N GLY A 201 -2.41 -11.05 -14.32
CA GLY A 201 -2.43 -9.66 -13.85
C GLY A 201 -2.95 -8.70 -14.94
N LEU A 202 -2.59 -8.93 -16.20
CA LEU A 202 -3.14 -8.17 -17.33
C LEU A 202 -4.66 -8.28 -17.43
N ALA A 203 -5.25 -9.45 -17.12
CA ALA A 203 -6.70 -9.63 -17.11
C ALA A 203 -7.39 -8.73 -16.06
N TYR A 204 -6.78 -8.49 -14.90
CA TYR A 204 -7.30 -7.52 -13.92
C TYR A 204 -7.19 -6.09 -14.43
N TYR A 205 -6.09 -5.72 -15.08
CA TYR A 205 -5.94 -4.41 -15.70
C TYR A 205 -6.95 -4.18 -16.81
N GLU A 206 -7.21 -5.19 -17.65
CA GLU A 206 -8.25 -5.12 -18.69
C GLU A 206 -9.64 -4.90 -18.10
N LYS A 207 -9.95 -5.59 -16.99
CA LYS A 207 -11.21 -5.43 -16.27
C LYS A 207 -11.32 -4.01 -15.70
N ALA A 208 -10.28 -3.47 -15.05
CA ALA A 208 -10.29 -2.11 -14.53
C ALA A 208 -10.46 -1.07 -15.63
N ALA A 209 -9.69 -1.18 -16.73
CA ALA A 209 -9.75 -0.27 -17.87
C ALA A 209 -11.13 -0.26 -18.55
N SER A 210 -11.79 -1.41 -18.64
CA SER A 210 -13.10 -1.53 -19.29
C SER A 210 -14.26 -1.13 -18.39
N ALA A 211 -14.23 -1.48 -17.11
CA ALA A 211 -15.33 -1.20 -16.18
C ALA A 211 -15.28 0.25 -15.67
N TYR A 212 -14.08 0.80 -15.47
CA TYR A 212 -13.86 2.11 -14.84
C TYR A 212 -12.97 3.05 -15.69
N PRO A 213 -13.29 3.29 -16.96
CA PRO A 213 -12.41 4.02 -17.90
C PRO A 213 -12.21 5.51 -17.55
N LYS A 214 -13.03 6.07 -16.65
CA LYS A 214 -12.96 7.47 -16.25
C LYS A 214 -12.15 7.70 -14.97
N THR A 215 -11.84 6.65 -14.21
CA THR A 215 -11.03 6.71 -12.99
C THR A 215 -9.54 6.78 -13.35
N GLU A 216 -8.74 7.32 -12.42
CA GLU A 216 -7.27 7.35 -12.60
C GLU A 216 -6.70 5.93 -12.77
N MET A 217 -7.09 5.00 -11.90
CA MET A 217 -6.61 3.61 -11.97
C MET A 217 -7.07 2.88 -13.22
N GLY A 218 -8.29 3.13 -13.70
CA GLY A 218 -8.79 2.59 -14.97
C GLY A 218 -7.96 3.06 -16.15
N GLN A 219 -7.63 4.35 -16.23
CA GLN A 219 -6.77 4.91 -17.27
C GLN A 219 -5.34 4.38 -17.18
N ARG A 220 -4.79 4.28 -15.96
CA ARG A 220 -3.47 3.70 -15.70
C ARG A 220 -3.41 2.24 -16.15
N CYS A 221 -4.43 1.45 -15.83
CA CYS A 221 -4.56 0.07 -16.28
C CYS A 221 -4.65 -0.04 -17.81
N ALA A 222 -5.37 0.86 -18.48
CA ALA A 222 -5.41 0.91 -19.95
C ALA A 222 -4.00 1.11 -20.55
N GLY A 223 -3.17 1.95 -19.92
CA GLY A 223 -1.76 2.13 -20.29
C GLY A 223 -0.94 0.83 -20.19
N TYR A 224 -1.09 0.11 -19.08
CA TYR A 224 -0.40 -1.18 -18.88
C TYR A 224 -0.87 -2.24 -19.90
N VAL A 225 -2.16 -2.31 -20.17
CA VAL A 225 -2.72 -3.21 -21.21
C VAL A 225 -2.17 -2.85 -22.58
N PHE A 226 -2.14 -1.57 -22.93
CA PHE A 226 -1.58 -1.09 -24.18
C PHE A 226 -0.10 -1.48 -24.31
N ALA A 227 0.70 -1.22 -23.27
CA ALA A 227 2.11 -1.58 -23.25
C ALA A 227 2.32 -3.09 -23.41
N GLY A 228 1.57 -3.90 -22.66
CA GLY A 228 1.63 -5.36 -22.73
C GLY A 228 1.26 -5.94 -24.09
N LYS A 229 0.41 -5.24 -24.85
CA LYS A 229 -0.02 -5.69 -26.19
C LYS A 229 0.85 -5.14 -27.32
N ASN A 230 1.36 -3.93 -27.21
CA ASN A 230 1.93 -3.18 -28.34
C ASN A 230 3.43 -2.85 -28.19
N LEU A 231 4.01 -2.96 -26.98
CA LEU A 231 5.40 -2.57 -26.75
C LEU A 231 6.31 -3.78 -26.47
N LYS A 232 6.23 -4.78 -27.34
CA LYS A 232 7.11 -5.97 -27.24
C LYS A 232 8.27 -5.87 -28.21
N ILE A 233 9.43 -6.41 -27.80
CA ILE A 233 10.61 -6.51 -28.68
C ILE A 233 10.22 -7.28 -29.95
N GLY A 234 10.60 -6.74 -31.12
CA GLY A 234 10.30 -7.30 -32.43
C GLY A 234 8.94 -6.87 -33.02
N GLN A 235 8.12 -6.15 -32.28
CA GLN A 235 6.90 -5.54 -32.81
C GLN A 235 7.17 -4.15 -33.39
N LYS A 236 6.32 -3.72 -34.34
CA LYS A 236 6.37 -2.35 -34.85
C LYS A 236 5.98 -1.40 -33.71
N ALA A 237 6.86 -0.45 -33.39
CA ALA A 237 6.57 0.58 -32.39
C ALA A 237 5.33 1.40 -32.83
N PRO A 238 4.42 1.73 -31.90
CA PRO A 238 3.35 2.70 -32.16
C PRO A 238 3.95 4.04 -32.59
N ASP A 239 3.23 4.77 -33.43
CA ASP A 239 3.69 6.10 -33.84
C ASP A 239 3.57 7.09 -32.68
N ILE A 240 4.60 7.86 -32.44
CA ILE A 240 4.63 8.96 -31.48
C ILE A 240 4.47 10.24 -32.30
N VAL A 241 3.42 11.00 -32.00
CA VAL A 241 3.11 12.24 -32.70
C VAL A 241 3.25 13.39 -31.70
N GLY A 242 4.00 14.41 -32.08
CA GLY A 242 4.24 15.59 -31.25
C GLY A 242 4.71 16.77 -32.08
N LYS A 243 5.28 17.76 -31.39
CA LYS A 243 5.92 18.91 -32.02
C LYS A 243 7.38 18.99 -31.56
N ASP A 244 8.24 19.44 -32.49
CA ASP A 244 9.62 19.75 -32.14
C ASP A 244 9.71 21.07 -31.34
N HIS A 245 10.93 21.49 -30.98
CA HIS A 245 11.16 22.72 -30.22
C HIS A 245 10.82 24.00 -31.00
N ASP A 246 10.74 23.93 -32.33
CA ASP A 246 10.36 25.01 -33.23
C ASP A 246 8.84 25.04 -33.49
N GLY A 247 8.09 24.06 -32.96
CA GLY A 247 6.64 23.94 -33.11
C GLY A 247 6.19 23.18 -34.36
N ASN A 248 7.10 22.60 -35.15
CA ASN A 248 6.75 21.80 -36.33
C ASN A 248 6.23 20.43 -35.92
N ASP A 249 5.34 19.86 -36.72
CA ASP A 249 4.85 18.50 -36.47
C ASP A 249 5.96 17.47 -36.68
N LEU A 250 6.08 16.54 -35.75
CA LEU A 250 7.08 15.47 -35.71
C LEU A 250 6.41 14.15 -35.42
N LYS A 251 6.79 13.10 -36.16
CA LYS A 251 6.31 11.73 -35.95
C LYS A 251 7.48 10.76 -35.91
N LEU A 252 7.37 9.72 -35.09
CA LEU A 252 8.36 8.65 -35.07
C LEU A 252 8.48 7.98 -36.47
N SER A 253 7.38 7.86 -37.17
CA SER A 253 7.36 7.30 -38.53
C SER A 253 8.17 8.10 -39.55
N ASP A 254 8.48 9.39 -39.33
CA ASP A 254 9.32 10.21 -40.19
C ASP A 254 10.80 9.74 -40.21
N PHE A 255 11.16 8.92 -39.24
CA PHE A 255 12.49 8.28 -39.09
C PHE A 255 12.51 6.84 -39.61
N ALA A 256 11.48 6.42 -40.35
CA ALA A 256 11.43 5.05 -40.92
C ALA A 256 12.70 4.75 -41.73
N GLY A 257 13.27 3.55 -41.52
CA GLY A 257 14.54 3.13 -42.16
C GLY A 257 15.81 3.62 -41.47
N LYS A 258 15.69 4.39 -40.37
CA LYS A 258 16.82 4.81 -39.52
C LYS A 258 16.73 4.14 -38.17
N VAL A 259 17.85 4.10 -37.43
CA VAL A 259 17.86 3.74 -36.02
C VAL A 259 17.44 4.99 -35.23
N ALA A 260 16.34 4.90 -34.48
CA ALA A 260 15.86 5.96 -33.59
C ALA A 260 16.08 5.52 -32.13
N VAL A 261 16.64 6.41 -31.32
CA VAL A 261 16.72 6.27 -29.87
C VAL A 261 15.74 7.24 -29.26
N ILE A 262 14.86 6.73 -28.38
CA ILE A 262 13.85 7.54 -27.69
C ILE A 262 14.27 7.62 -26.24
N ASP A 263 14.43 8.84 -25.72
CA ASP A 263 14.68 9.13 -24.32
C ASP A 263 13.49 9.88 -23.73
N PHE A 264 12.99 9.39 -22.58
CA PHE A 264 11.90 10.02 -21.85
C PHE A 264 12.48 10.71 -20.61
N TRP A 265 12.43 12.01 -20.59
CA TRP A 265 12.95 12.80 -19.48
C TRP A 265 11.95 13.86 -19.01
N GLY A 266 12.14 14.37 -17.81
CA GLY A 266 11.29 15.41 -17.22
C GLY A 266 11.98 16.15 -16.08
N PHE A 267 11.34 17.23 -15.65
CA PHE A 267 11.74 17.95 -14.44
C PHE A 267 10.94 17.40 -13.25
N TRP A 268 11.64 16.77 -12.30
CA TRP A 268 11.09 16.27 -11.05
C TRP A 268 12.06 16.46 -9.89
#